data_41eca5a5f3f94c1d9d787d80910e9f99
#
_entry.id   41eca5a5f3f94c1d9d787d80910e9f99
#
_cell.length_a   1.000
_cell.length_b   1.000
_cell.length_c   1.000
_cell.angle_alpha   90.00
_cell.angle_beta   90.00
_cell.angle_gamma   90.00
#
_symmetry.space_group_name_H-M   'P 1'
#
loop_
_entity.id
_entity.type
_entity.pdbx_description
1 polymer ?
#
loop_
_entity_poly.entity_id
_entity_poly.type
_entity_poly.pdbx_seq_one_letter_code
_entity_poly.pdbx_strand_id
1 'polypeptide(L)'
;MNQAALARLIALLMPVGLLGGALGSQYLGGLHPCEMCYWQRWPHAAAILLAGAAFHLPGRARLLTALAALAIAVSGAIGVFHAGVELGWWEGLTRCTAGGALSLDELMNVPLVRCDQVQWSWLGISMAGWNAILSLGSAAVITGLLARDRA
;
A
#
# COMPACT_ATOMS: atom_id res chain seq x y z
N MET A 1 -27.66 -1.31 1.76
CA MET A 1 -26.55 -0.91 0.87
C MET A 1 -26.34 -2.08 -0.08
N ASN A 2 -26.39 -1.86 -1.39
CA ASN A 2 -26.14 -2.93 -2.36
C ASN A 2 -24.64 -3.29 -2.39
N GLN A 3 -24.31 -4.47 -2.95
CA GLN A 3 -22.93 -4.98 -2.92
C GLN A 3 -21.95 -4.09 -3.70
N ALA A 4 -22.38 -3.50 -4.83
CA ALA A 4 -21.55 -2.58 -5.59
C ALA A 4 -21.25 -1.28 -4.82
N ALA A 5 -22.21 -0.76 -4.05
CA ALA A 5 -21.98 0.42 -3.21
C ALA A 5 -21.00 0.12 -2.07
N LEU A 6 -21.12 -1.06 -1.45
CA LEU A 6 -20.17 -1.50 -0.41
C LEU A 6 -18.77 -1.68 -0.99
N ALA A 7 -18.65 -2.31 -2.17
CA ALA A 7 -17.37 -2.49 -2.86
C ALA A 7 -16.68 -1.14 -3.13
N ARG A 8 -17.42 -0.14 -3.64
CA ARG A 8 -16.88 1.22 -3.88
C ARG A 8 -16.43 1.90 -2.61
N LEU A 9 -17.21 1.77 -1.53
CA LEU A 9 -16.87 2.37 -0.25
C LEU A 9 -15.59 1.78 0.32
N ILE A 10 -15.44 0.46 0.30
CA ILE A 10 -14.21 -0.22 0.75
C ILE A 10 -13.02 0.20 -0.14
N ALA A 11 -13.22 0.24 -1.49
CA ALA A 11 -12.18 0.64 -2.44
C ALA A 11 -11.69 2.08 -2.23
N LEU A 12 -12.50 2.96 -1.64
CA LEU A 12 -12.10 4.31 -1.27
C LEU A 12 -11.49 4.38 0.13
N LEU A 13 -12.19 3.84 1.13
CA LEU A 13 -11.81 4.05 2.54
C LEU A 13 -10.54 3.29 2.94
N MET A 14 -10.32 2.09 2.39
CA MET A 14 -9.13 1.31 2.73
C MET A 14 -7.83 2.01 2.31
N PRO A 15 -7.63 2.41 1.04
CA PRO A 15 -6.42 3.11 0.66
C PRO A 15 -6.30 4.50 1.30
N VAL A 16 -7.41 5.21 1.59
CA VAL A 16 -7.38 6.46 2.35
C VAL A 16 -6.84 6.22 3.76
N GLY A 17 -7.33 5.19 4.46
CA GLY A 17 -6.86 4.85 5.80
C GLY A 17 -5.40 4.42 5.82
N LEU A 18 -4.97 3.56 4.89
CA LEU A 18 -3.59 3.07 4.82
C LEU A 18 -2.60 4.16 4.42
N LEU A 19 -2.93 4.96 3.41
CA LEU A 19 -2.10 6.09 3.00
C LEU A 19 -2.07 7.19 4.08
N GLY A 20 -3.22 7.48 4.68
CA GLY A 20 -3.33 8.42 5.79
C GLY A 20 -2.52 7.98 7.01
N GLY A 21 -2.56 6.70 7.36
CA GLY A 21 -1.72 6.11 8.41
C GLY A 21 -0.23 6.22 8.09
N ALA A 22 0.16 5.91 6.83
CA ALA A 22 1.55 6.03 6.38
C ALA A 22 2.07 7.48 6.37
N LEU A 23 1.24 8.45 6.02
CA LEU A 23 1.59 9.88 6.09
C LEU A 23 1.59 10.37 7.54
N GLY A 24 0.63 9.94 8.36
CA GLY A 24 0.59 10.25 9.79
C GLY A 24 1.82 9.73 10.52
N SER A 25 2.23 8.49 10.28
CA SER A 25 3.45 7.92 10.89
C SER A 25 4.70 8.70 10.49
N GLN A 26 4.76 9.20 9.26
CA GLN A 26 5.89 10.01 8.77
C GLN A 26 5.92 11.40 9.40
N TYR A 27 4.82 12.15 9.30
CA TYR A 27 4.83 13.58 9.66
C TYR A 27 4.52 13.84 11.14
N LEU A 28 3.76 12.96 11.78
CA LEU A 28 3.43 13.08 13.22
C LEU A 28 4.26 12.11 14.06
N GLY A 29 4.58 10.94 13.54
CA GLY A 29 5.36 9.91 14.25
C GLY A 29 6.87 9.97 14.00
N GLY A 30 7.36 10.82 13.08
CA GLY A 30 8.79 10.95 12.77
C GLY A 30 9.42 9.73 12.09
N LEU A 31 8.60 8.78 11.60
CA LEU A 31 9.09 7.59 10.90
C LEU A 31 9.41 7.93 9.44
N HIS A 32 10.68 7.86 9.08
CA HIS A 32 11.11 8.15 7.72
C HIS A 32 10.81 6.96 6.78
N PRO A 33 10.09 7.17 5.67
CA PRO A 33 9.78 6.08 4.76
C PRO A 33 10.99 5.66 3.95
N CYS A 34 11.19 4.35 3.81
CA CYS A 34 12.14 3.77 2.87
C CYS A 34 11.63 3.85 1.41
N GLU A 35 12.45 3.48 0.44
CA GLU A 35 12.05 3.51 -0.98
C GLU A 35 10.88 2.57 -1.28
N MET A 36 10.88 1.33 -0.76
CA MET A 36 9.76 0.41 -0.92
C MET A 36 8.48 0.89 -0.22
N CYS A 37 8.59 1.69 0.84
CA CYS A 37 7.45 2.35 1.47
C CYS A 37 6.77 3.33 0.49
N TYR A 38 7.54 4.10 -0.28
CA TYR A 38 6.99 4.97 -1.32
C TYR A 38 6.32 4.17 -2.45
N TRP A 39 6.90 3.04 -2.86
CA TRP A 39 6.31 2.19 -3.89
C TRP A 39 4.92 1.67 -3.51
N GLN A 40 4.69 1.40 -2.23
CA GLN A 40 3.37 1.00 -1.72
C GLN A 40 2.36 2.15 -1.70
N ARG A 41 2.80 3.39 -1.53
CA ARG A 41 1.93 4.58 -1.45
C ARG A 41 1.32 4.96 -2.80
N TRP A 42 2.08 4.86 -3.89
CA TRP A 42 1.62 5.24 -5.21
C TRP A 42 0.38 4.46 -5.70
N PRO A 43 0.31 3.13 -5.58
CA PRO A 43 -0.89 2.38 -5.92
C PRO A 43 -2.08 2.78 -5.04
N HIS A 44 -1.89 3.08 -3.76
CA HIS A 44 -2.97 3.60 -2.91
C HIS A 44 -3.49 4.95 -3.38
N ALA A 45 -2.62 5.87 -3.75
CA ALA A 45 -3.03 7.16 -4.31
C ALA A 45 -3.84 6.96 -5.61
N ALA A 46 -3.39 6.08 -6.50
CA ALA A 46 -4.14 5.73 -7.71
C ALA A 46 -5.50 5.10 -7.38
N ALA A 47 -5.57 4.21 -6.39
CA ALA A 47 -6.82 3.58 -5.95
C ALA A 47 -7.83 4.61 -5.43
N ILE A 48 -7.38 5.60 -4.66
CA ILE A 48 -8.24 6.69 -4.16
C ILE A 48 -8.84 7.48 -5.32
N LEU A 49 -8.04 7.85 -6.32
CA LEU A 49 -8.53 8.58 -7.50
C LEU A 49 -9.54 7.76 -8.31
N LEU A 50 -9.23 6.49 -8.56
CA LEU A 50 -10.11 5.57 -9.29
C LEU A 50 -11.42 5.33 -8.55
N ALA A 51 -11.35 5.04 -7.24
CA ALA A 51 -12.52 4.84 -6.41
C ALA A 51 -13.36 6.12 -6.29
N GLY A 52 -12.72 7.28 -6.11
CA GLY A 52 -13.41 8.58 -6.12
C GLY A 52 -14.14 8.82 -7.43
N ALA A 53 -13.49 8.60 -8.57
CA ALA A 53 -14.11 8.71 -9.89
C ALA A 53 -15.31 7.76 -10.08
N ALA A 54 -15.29 6.58 -9.43
CA ALA A 54 -16.40 5.61 -9.49
C ALA A 54 -17.70 6.14 -8.85
N PHE A 55 -17.64 7.13 -7.97
CA PHE A 55 -18.83 7.78 -7.40
C PHE A 55 -19.42 8.83 -8.35
N HIS A 56 -18.62 9.44 -9.20
CA HIS A 56 -19.04 10.49 -10.12
C HIS A 56 -19.41 9.96 -11.52
N LEU A 57 -18.95 8.77 -11.89
CA LEU A 57 -19.13 8.17 -13.21
C LEU A 57 -19.90 6.84 -13.12
N PRO A 58 -21.23 6.86 -12.91
CA PRO A 58 -22.02 5.65 -12.67
C PRO A 58 -21.91 4.62 -13.80
N GLY A 59 -21.85 5.05 -15.07
CA GLY A 59 -21.68 4.16 -16.22
C GLY A 59 -20.35 3.41 -16.27
N ARG A 60 -19.33 3.86 -15.53
CA ARG A 60 -18.01 3.24 -15.44
C ARG A 60 -17.66 2.78 -14.03
N ALA A 61 -18.58 2.92 -13.07
CA ALA A 61 -18.33 2.72 -11.66
C ALA A 61 -17.74 1.32 -11.36
N ARG A 62 -18.28 0.28 -12.00
CA ARG A 62 -17.79 -1.08 -11.83
C ARG A 62 -16.33 -1.25 -12.29
N LEU A 63 -16.00 -0.78 -13.49
CA LEU A 63 -14.65 -0.84 -14.03
C LEU A 63 -13.68 -0.08 -13.14
N LEU A 64 -14.03 1.14 -12.74
CA LEU A 64 -13.20 1.99 -11.89
C LEU A 64 -12.96 1.36 -10.51
N THR A 65 -14.01 0.74 -9.92
CA THR A 65 -13.87 0.01 -8.65
C THR A 65 -12.96 -1.22 -8.80
N ALA A 66 -13.08 -1.95 -9.90
CA ALA A 66 -12.20 -3.10 -10.17
C ALA A 66 -10.73 -2.67 -10.38
N LEU A 67 -10.50 -1.57 -11.08
CA LEU A 67 -9.15 -1.00 -11.24
C LEU A 67 -8.59 -0.49 -9.91
N ALA A 68 -9.42 0.11 -9.05
CA ALA A 68 -9.02 0.49 -7.70
C ALA A 68 -8.63 -0.74 -6.86
N ALA A 69 -9.41 -1.83 -6.93
CA ALA A 69 -9.08 -3.08 -6.26
C ALA A 69 -7.76 -3.68 -6.75
N LEU A 70 -7.48 -3.61 -8.06
CA LEU A 70 -6.21 -4.01 -8.64
C LEU A 70 -5.04 -3.17 -8.10
N ALA A 71 -5.21 -1.85 -8.06
CA ALA A 71 -4.18 -0.95 -7.50
C ALA A 71 -3.91 -1.25 -6.01
N ILE A 72 -4.96 -1.50 -5.21
CA ILE A 72 -4.82 -1.93 -3.81
C ILE A 72 -4.07 -3.26 -3.73
N ALA A 73 -4.40 -4.24 -4.58
CA ALA A 73 -3.71 -5.53 -4.63
C ALA A 73 -2.23 -5.39 -4.98
N VAL A 74 -1.88 -4.48 -5.91
CA VAL A 74 -0.49 -4.17 -6.28
C VAL A 74 0.27 -3.61 -5.07
N SER A 75 -0.32 -2.67 -4.31
CA SER A 75 0.29 -2.19 -3.07
C SER A 75 0.51 -3.31 -2.06
N GLY A 76 -0.48 -4.19 -1.90
CA GLY A 76 -0.37 -5.36 -1.02
C GLY A 76 0.72 -6.34 -1.45
N ALA A 77 0.87 -6.59 -2.76
CA ALA A 77 1.94 -7.45 -3.29
C ALA A 77 3.34 -6.85 -3.03
N ILE A 78 3.50 -5.54 -3.22
CA ILE A 78 4.73 -4.82 -2.84
C ILE A 78 4.96 -4.95 -1.32
N GLY A 79 3.90 -4.88 -0.51
CA GLY A 79 3.96 -5.07 0.94
C GLY A 79 4.43 -6.46 1.34
N VAL A 80 3.96 -7.53 0.66
CA VAL A 80 4.46 -8.90 0.87
C VAL A 80 5.95 -8.99 0.56
N PHE A 81 6.36 -8.43 -0.59
CA PHE A 81 7.77 -8.42 -0.97
C PHE A 81 8.63 -7.68 0.07
N HIS A 82 8.18 -6.49 0.49
CA HIS A 82 8.88 -5.69 1.50
C HIS A 82 8.97 -6.40 2.85
N ALA A 83 7.88 -6.98 3.34
CA ALA A 83 7.90 -7.76 4.58
C ALA A 83 8.85 -8.96 4.50
N GLY A 84 8.96 -9.60 3.35
CA GLY A 84 9.92 -10.67 3.14
C GLY A 84 11.37 -10.18 3.14
N VAL A 85 11.65 -8.97 2.66
CA VAL A 85 12.97 -8.32 2.81
C VAL A 85 13.28 -8.04 4.28
N GLU A 86 12.32 -7.50 5.05
CA GLU A 86 12.45 -7.27 6.48
C GLU A 86 12.72 -8.55 7.28
N LEU A 87 12.14 -9.68 6.83
CA LEU A 87 12.31 -11.01 7.45
C LEU A 87 13.56 -11.76 6.94
N GLY A 88 14.30 -11.18 5.98
CA GLY A 88 15.50 -11.82 5.41
C GLY A 88 15.20 -13.01 4.51
N TRP A 89 13.98 -13.15 3.97
CA TRP A 89 13.61 -14.23 3.05
C TRP A 89 14.24 -14.06 1.68
N TRP A 90 14.47 -12.82 1.27
CA TRP A 90 15.13 -12.45 0.01
C TRP A 90 15.79 -11.08 0.12
N GLU A 91 16.68 -10.81 -0.81
CA GLU A 91 17.36 -9.51 -0.91
C GLU A 91 16.43 -8.43 -1.46
N GLY A 92 16.56 -7.21 -0.96
CA GLY A 92 15.82 -6.06 -1.46
C GLY A 92 16.34 -5.56 -2.80
N LEU A 93 15.43 -5.06 -3.64
CA LEU A 93 15.75 -4.51 -4.97
C LEU A 93 16.19 -3.04 -4.94
N THR A 94 16.13 -2.39 -3.79
CA THR A 94 16.40 -0.96 -3.66
C THR A 94 17.85 -0.68 -3.25
N ARG A 95 18.33 0.52 -3.53
CA ARG A 95 19.71 0.95 -3.18
C ARG A 95 19.98 0.86 -1.67
N CYS A 96 18.97 1.00 -0.84
CA CYS A 96 19.08 0.88 0.62
C CYS A 96 19.44 -0.53 1.09
N THR A 97 19.06 -1.57 0.31
CA THR A 97 19.37 -2.98 0.59
C THR A 97 20.55 -3.50 -0.23
N ALA A 98 20.82 -2.90 -1.39
CA ALA A 98 21.83 -3.38 -2.35
C ALA A 98 23.24 -2.85 -2.07
N GLY A 99 23.68 -2.59 -0.88
CA GLY A 99 25.10 -2.32 -0.55
C GLY A 99 25.85 -1.32 -1.48
N GLY A 100 25.11 -0.55 -2.28
CA GLY A 100 25.68 0.43 -3.18
C GLY A 100 26.37 1.55 -2.39
N ALA A 101 27.61 1.82 -2.67
CA ALA A 101 28.36 2.92 -2.07
C ALA A 101 27.61 4.22 -2.24
N LEU A 102 26.99 4.68 -1.16
CA LEU A 102 26.46 6.04 -1.08
C LEU A 102 27.65 6.99 -1.18
N SER A 103 27.49 8.08 -1.93
CA SER A 103 28.47 9.14 -1.91
C SER A 103 28.62 9.69 -0.49
N LEU A 104 29.80 10.20 -0.13
CA LEU A 104 30.05 10.78 1.21
C LEU A 104 29.04 11.88 1.58
N ASP A 105 28.54 12.62 0.59
CA ASP A 105 27.51 13.64 0.76
C ASP A 105 26.14 13.06 1.12
N GLU A 106 25.76 11.93 0.53
CA GLU A 106 24.53 11.21 0.87
C GLU A 106 24.60 10.58 2.27
N LEU A 107 25.77 10.10 2.68
CA LEU A 107 25.99 9.59 4.03
C LEU A 107 25.86 10.66 5.12
N MET A 108 26.21 11.90 4.81
CA MET A 108 26.26 13.00 5.79
C MET A 108 24.93 13.75 5.94
N ASN A 109 24.04 13.71 4.95
CA ASN A 109 22.88 14.61 4.87
C ASN A 109 21.51 13.93 4.79
N VAL A 110 21.43 12.61 4.63
CA VAL A 110 20.15 11.88 4.57
C VAL A 110 20.10 10.80 5.63
N PRO A 111 19.02 10.72 6.45
CA PRO A 111 18.84 9.59 7.35
C PRO A 111 18.82 8.30 6.54
N LEU A 112 19.77 7.41 6.79
CA LEU A 112 19.91 6.12 6.10
C LEU A 112 18.76 5.21 6.55
N VAL A 113 17.66 5.26 5.81
CA VAL A 113 16.50 4.41 6.09
C VAL A 113 16.62 3.13 5.26
N ARG A 114 16.88 2.03 5.95
CA ARG A 114 17.04 0.71 5.32
C ARG A 114 15.71 0.01 5.18
N CYS A 115 15.50 -0.64 4.02
CA CYS A 115 14.27 -1.40 3.75
C CYS A 115 14.26 -2.80 4.41
N ASP A 116 15.41 -3.28 4.86
CA ASP A 116 15.58 -4.56 5.56
C ASP A 116 15.47 -4.43 7.09
N GLN A 117 15.16 -3.24 7.60
CA GLN A 117 15.01 -2.98 9.03
C GLN A 117 13.58 -2.55 9.34
N VAL A 118 12.94 -3.28 10.24
CA VAL A 118 11.61 -2.97 10.73
C VAL A 118 11.67 -1.72 11.62
N GLN A 119 11.15 -0.60 11.13
CA GLN A 119 11.11 0.66 11.89
C GLN A 119 9.97 0.70 12.91
N TRP A 120 8.88 0.00 12.63
CA TRP A 120 7.70 -0.06 13.48
C TRP A 120 6.97 -1.38 13.28
N SER A 121 6.53 -1.97 14.36
CA SER A 121 5.71 -3.18 14.35
C SER A 121 4.62 -3.13 15.41
N TRP A 122 3.51 -3.79 15.12
CA TRP A 122 2.40 -4.00 16.04
C TRP A 122 2.00 -5.47 15.99
N LEU A 123 1.86 -6.09 17.16
CA LEU A 123 1.59 -7.54 17.29
C LEU A 123 2.63 -8.41 16.55
N GLY A 124 3.88 -7.97 16.46
CA GLY A 124 4.94 -8.69 15.76
C GLY A 124 4.91 -8.59 14.23
N ILE A 125 3.98 -7.81 13.66
CA ILE A 125 3.85 -7.60 12.22
C ILE A 125 4.32 -6.19 11.90
N SER A 126 5.21 -6.06 10.91
CA SER A 126 5.71 -4.77 10.44
C SER A 126 4.63 -3.95 9.74
N MET A 127 4.89 -2.66 9.52
CA MET A 127 4.00 -1.80 8.75
C MET A 127 3.78 -2.33 7.33
N ALA A 128 4.83 -2.87 6.68
CA ALA A 128 4.74 -3.50 5.37
C ALA A 128 3.87 -4.77 5.41
N GLY A 129 4.00 -5.58 6.45
CA GLY A 129 3.18 -6.76 6.68
C GLY A 129 1.70 -6.41 6.88
N TRP A 130 1.40 -5.38 7.67
CA TRP A 130 0.02 -4.89 7.83
C TRP A 130 -0.55 -4.34 6.52
N ASN A 131 0.25 -3.60 5.75
CA ASN A 131 -0.18 -3.16 4.42
C ASN A 131 -0.52 -4.35 3.52
N ALA A 132 0.31 -5.40 3.51
CA ALA A 132 0.06 -6.62 2.74
C ALA A 132 -1.28 -7.27 3.10
N ILE A 133 -1.52 -7.52 4.39
CA ILE A 133 -2.72 -8.19 4.89
C ILE A 133 -3.98 -7.39 4.57
N LEU A 134 -3.99 -6.10 4.91
CA LEU A 134 -5.17 -5.24 4.75
C LEU A 134 -5.47 -4.97 3.28
N SER A 135 -4.43 -4.74 2.46
CA SER A 135 -4.61 -4.46 1.04
C SER A 135 -5.08 -5.69 0.27
N LEU A 136 -4.43 -6.86 0.43
CA LEU A 136 -4.84 -8.07 -0.26
C LEU A 136 -6.21 -8.56 0.23
N GLY A 137 -6.47 -8.50 1.54
CA GLY A 137 -7.76 -8.83 2.11
C GLY A 137 -8.90 -7.95 1.58
N SER A 138 -8.69 -6.63 1.54
CA SER A 138 -9.70 -5.71 1.00
C SER A 138 -9.90 -5.87 -0.50
N ALA A 139 -8.84 -6.08 -1.27
CA ALA A 139 -8.93 -6.35 -2.71
C ALA A 139 -9.73 -7.62 -3.00
N ALA A 140 -9.52 -8.69 -2.23
CA ALA A 140 -10.29 -9.93 -2.34
C ALA A 140 -11.78 -9.70 -2.00
N VAL A 141 -12.08 -8.96 -0.94
CA VAL A 141 -13.46 -8.61 -0.55
C VAL A 141 -14.14 -7.80 -1.65
N ILE A 142 -13.48 -6.75 -2.16
CA ILE A 142 -14.03 -5.90 -3.23
C ILE A 142 -14.33 -6.75 -4.47
N THR A 143 -13.41 -7.60 -4.88
CA THR A 143 -13.57 -8.49 -6.03
C THR A 143 -14.74 -9.46 -5.84
N GLY A 144 -14.85 -10.06 -4.65
CA GLY A 144 -15.96 -10.95 -4.29
C GLY A 144 -17.32 -10.25 -4.31
N LEU A 145 -17.40 -9.00 -3.80
CA LEU A 145 -18.63 -8.19 -3.84
C LEU A 145 -19.02 -7.83 -5.28
N LEU A 146 -18.04 -7.44 -6.11
CA LEU A 146 -18.28 -7.16 -7.53
C LEU A 146 -18.69 -8.42 -8.32
N ALA A 147 -18.21 -9.60 -7.98
CA ALA A 147 -18.60 -10.85 -8.63
C ALA A 147 -20.07 -11.19 -8.32
N ARG A 148 -20.47 -11.06 -7.06
CA ARG A 148 -21.84 -11.36 -6.61
C ARG A 148 -22.90 -10.37 -7.12
N ASP A 149 -22.51 -9.14 -7.44
CA ASP A 149 -23.41 -8.13 -8.00
C ASP A 149 -23.79 -8.42 -9.48
N ARG A 150 -23.22 -9.46 -10.08
CA ARG A 150 -23.55 -9.95 -11.44
C ARG A 150 -24.57 -11.09 -11.43
N ALA A 151 -24.70 -11.77 -10.31
CA ALA A 151 -25.62 -12.90 -10.12
C ALA A 151 -27.00 -12.41 -9.66
#